data_dbb3182342ffcf8c71e7623333d22eed
#
_entry.id   dbb3182342ffcf8c71e7623333d22eed
#
_cell.length_a   1.000
_cell.length_b   1.000
_cell.length_c   1.000
_cell.angle_alpha   90.00
_cell.angle_beta   90.00
_cell.angle_gamma   90.00
#
_symmetry.space_group_name_H-M   'P 1'
#
loop_
_entity.id
_entity.type
_entity.pdbx_description
1 polymer ?
#
loop_
_entity_poly.entity_id
_entity_poly.type
_entity_poly.pdbx_seq_one_letter_code
_entity_poly.pdbx_strand_id
1 'polypeptide(L)'
;MHLIDRKVASPDEMRRLACEIAEHLREALEAEKTVTVCLNGEMGVGKTTLAAGVSAEFGVLRAKSPTYTVVNEYRGEVPIFHFDFYRLADEDDLASIGFDDYLSRHALLLIEWSELLPSVIPPDAFYIRIERTDGDTGRRVLLWRGESL
;
A
#
# COMPACT_ATOMS: atom_id res chain seq x y z
N MET A 1 -18.02 2.87 1.08
CA MET A 1 -17.78 4.32 1.21
C MET A 1 -16.30 4.62 1.07
N HIS A 2 -15.97 5.59 0.23
CA HIS A 2 -14.58 5.98 0.04
C HIS A 2 -14.17 6.99 1.10
N LEU A 3 -13.01 6.77 1.71
CA LEU A 3 -12.38 7.76 2.60
C LEU A 3 -11.75 8.89 1.79
N ILE A 4 -11.22 8.55 0.62
CA ILE A 4 -10.66 9.51 -0.34
C ILE A 4 -11.14 9.11 -1.74
N ASP A 5 -11.53 10.10 -2.53
CA ASP A 5 -11.79 9.97 -3.96
C ASP A 5 -11.31 11.28 -4.58
N ARG A 6 -10.12 11.23 -5.17
CA ARG A 6 -9.44 12.45 -5.61
C ARG A 6 -8.80 12.26 -6.97
N LYS A 7 -8.91 13.29 -7.81
CA LYS A 7 -8.16 13.34 -9.05
C LYS A 7 -6.88 14.14 -8.81
N VAL A 8 -5.78 13.63 -9.32
CA VAL A 8 -4.47 14.28 -9.26
C VAL A 8 -3.91 14.38 -10.66
N ALA A 9 -3.22 15.48 -10.96
CA ALA A 9 -2.73 15.77 -12.30
C ALA A 9 -1.19 15.74 -12.39
N SER A 10 -0.49 15.57 -11.28
CA SER A 10 0.97 15.62 -11.26
C SER A 10 1.54 14.77 -10.14
N PRO A 11 2.84 14.40 -10.24
CA PRO A 11 3.53 13.74 -9.13
C PRO A 11 3.51 14.56 -7.83
N ASP A 12 3.57 15.89 -7.92
CA ASP A 12 3.50 16.74 -6.73
C ASP A 12 2.14 16.64 -6.04
N GLU A 13 1.06 16.63 -6.81
CA GLU A 13 -0.27 16.41 -6.25
C GLU A 13 -0.41 15.03 -5.63
N MET A 14 0.20 14.01 -6.25
CA MET A 14 0.21 12.66 -5.71
C MET A 14 0.93 12.62 -4.36
N ARG A 15 2.06 13.32 -4.23
CA ARG A 15 2.78 13.40 -2.96
C ARG A 15 1.97 14.10 -1.87
N ARG A 16 1.25 15.15 -2.23
CA ARG A 16 0.36 15.81 -1.27
C ARG A 16 -0.78 14.91 -0.82
N LEU A 17 -1.32 14.12 -1.75
CA LEU A 17 -2.34 13.14 -1.42
C LEU A 17 -1.80 12.08 -0.48
N ALA A 18 -0.54 11.68 -0.65
CA ALA A 18 0.10 10.73 0.25
C ALA A 18 0.07 11.20 1.71
N CYS A 19 0.16 12.50 1.96
CA CYS A 19 0.02 13.05 3.31
C CYS A 19 -1.35 12.75 3.90
N GLU A 20 -2.41 12.95 3.13
CA GLU A 20 -3.78 12.66 3.59
C GLU A 20 -3.98 11.18 3.85
N ILE A 21 -3.46 10.34 2.96
CA ILE A 21 -3.53 8.89 3.12
C ILE A 21 -2.80 8.48 4.41
N ALA A 22 -1.60 9.02 4.62
CA ALA A 22 -0.80 8.70 5.81
C ALA A 22 -1.52 9.08 7.10
N GLU A 23 -2.30 10.16 7.10
CA GLU A 23 -3.10 10.55 8.28
C GLU A 23 -4.12 9.47 8.64
N HIS A 24 -4.82 8.93 7.65
CA HIS A 24 -5.76 7.83 7.89
C HIS A 24 -5.06 6.60 8.43
N LEU A 25 -3.89 6.27 7.89
CA LEU A 25 -3.13 5.09 8.31
C LEU A 25 -2.55 5.27 9.70
N ARG A 26 -2.07 6.47 10.01
CA ARG A 26 -1.52 6.76 11.34
C ARG A 26 -2.59 6.67 12.42
N GLU A 27 -3.79 7.18 12.13
CA GLU A 27 -4.92 7.06 13.04
C GLU A 27 -5.26 5.59 13.30
N ALA A 28 -5.26 4.77 12.25
CA ALA A 28 -5.50 3.33 12.39
C ALA A 28 -4.41 2.65 13.20
N LEU A 29 -3.14 3.03 13.02
CA LEU A 29 -2.02 2.47 13.76
C LEU A 29 -2.05 2.80 15.25
N GLU A 30 -2.70 3.90 15.63
CA GLU A 30 -2.90 4.22 17.05
C GLU A 30 -3.89 3.26 17.72
N ALA A 31 -4.88 2.80 16.96
CA ALA A 31 -5.93 1.92 17.48
C ALA A 31 -5.64 0.44 17.28
N GLU A 32 -4.81 0.10 16.29
CA GLU A 32 -4.56 -1.28 15.88
C GLU A 32 -3.07 -1.57 15.82
N LYS A 33 -2.73 -2.83 16.07
CA LYS A 33 -1.33 -3.26 16.07
C LYS A 33 -0.74 -3.25 14.66
N THR A 34 -1.44 -3.83 13.71
CA THR A 34 -0.98 -3.97 12.32
C THR A 34 -2.01 -3.34 11.39
N VAL A 35 -1.54 -2.55 10.45
CA VAL A 35 -2.39 -1.96 9.42
C VAL A 35 -1.90 -2.44 8.07
N THR A 36 -2.81 -3.00 7.27
CA THR A 36 -2.52 -3.52 5.94
C THR A 36 -3.14 -2.62 4.88
N VAL A 37 -2.36 -2.28 3.87
CA VAL A 37 -2.80 -1.46 2.74
C VAL A 37 -2.50 -2.19 1.44
N CYS A 38 -3.54 -2.42 0.65
CA CYS A 38 -3.42 -3.04 -0.67
C CYS A 38 -3.40 -1.96 -1.74
N LEU A 39 -2.36 -1.97 -2.57
CA LEU A 39 -2.17 -1.00 -3.65
C LEU A 39 -2.57 -1.65 -4.97
N ASN A 40 -3.66 -1.20 -5.56
CA ASN A 40 -4.20 -1.75 -6.79
C ASN A 40 -4.12 -0.74 -7.93
N GLY A 41 -3.87 -1.23 -9.12
CA GLY A 41 -3.78 -0.39 -10.32
C GLY A 41 -2.88 -1.02 -11.36
N GLU A 42 -2.98 -0.53 -12.58
CA GLU A 42 -2.15 -1.01 -13.68
C GLU A 42 -0.67 -0.73 -13.43
N MET A 43 0.17 -1.50 -14.11
CA MET A 43 1.61 -1.26 -14.08
C MET A 43 1.90 0.16 -14.61
N GLY A 44 2.80 0.87 -13.94
CA GLY A 44 3.18 2.22 -14.34
C GLY A 44 2.18 3.32 -13.99
N VAL A 45 1.14 3.01 -13.22
CA VAL A 45 0.10 3.99 -12.87
C VAL A 45 0.50 4.94 -11.73
N GLY A 46 1.53 4.59 -10.97
CA GLY A 46 2.01 5.42 -9.87
C GLY A 46 1.96 4.76 -8.50
N LYS A 47 1.76 3.45 -8.43
CA LYS A 47 1.72 2.72 -7.15
C LYS A 47 3.02 2.87 -6.36
N THR A 48 4.16 2.74 -7.03
CA THR A 48 5.47 2.89 -6.39
C THR A 48 5.67 4.32 -5.88
N THR A 49 5.30 5.31 -6.68
CA THR A 49 5.39 6.72 -6.28
C THR A 49 4.53 7.00 -5.05
N LEU A 50 3.31 6.49 -5.04
CA LEU A 50 2.40 6.68 -3.91
C LEU A 50 2.91 5.94 -2.66
N ALA A 51 3.36 4.70 -2.81
CA ALA A 51 3.93 3.94 -1.71
C ALA A 51 5.14 4.66 -1.10
N ALA A 52 6.02 5.20 -1.94
CA ALA A 52 7.17 5.97 -1.48
C ALA A 52 6.73 7.23 -0.74
N GLY A 53 5.72 7.94 -1.25
CA GLY A 53 5.18 9.12 -0.61
C GLY A 53 4.57 8.85 0.75
N VAL A 54 3.78 7.78 0.86
CA VAL A 54 3.20 7.36 2.13
C VAL A 54 4.31 6.96 3.12
N SER A 55 5.28 6.18 2.65
CA SER A 55 6.41 5.77 3.49
C SER A 55 7.21 6.96 3.99
N ALA A 56 7.42 7.98 3.15
CA ALA A 56 8.12 9.19 3.53
C ALA A 56 7.40 9.93 4.66
N GLU A 57 6.07 9.91 4.69
CA GLU A 57 5.29 10.51 5.77
C GLU A 57 5.49 9.81 7.12
N PHE A 58 5.97 8.57 7.10
CA PHE A 58 6.34 7.82 8.29
C PHE A 58 7.85 7.91 8.58
N GLY A 59 8.56 8.81 7.92
CA GLY A 59 9.98 9.05 8.18
C GLY A 59 10.94 8.21 7.36
N VAL A 60 10.45 7.46 6.36
CA VAL A 60 11.31 6.66 5.50
C VAL A 60 11.87 7.53 4.38
N LEU A 61 13.20 7.68 4.34
CA LEU A 61 13.85 8.56 3.37
C LEU A 61 14.02 7.92 2.00
N ARG A 62 14.11 6.59 1.94
CA ARG A 62 14.34 5.87 0.69
C ARG A 62 13.51 4.59 0.65
N ALA A 63 12.29 4.71 0.12
CA ALA A 63 11.46 3.56 -0.15
C ALA A 63 11.71 3.10 -1.60
N LYS A 64 11.91 1.81 -1.77
CA LYS A 64 12.09 1.21 -3.09
C LYS A 64 10.94 0.25 -3.37
N SER A 65 10.58 0.13 -4.65
CA SER A 65 9.69 -0.96 -5.05
C SER A 65 10.40 -2.30 -4.82
N PRO A 66 9.69 -3.36 -4.37
CA PRO A 66 10.31 -4.67 -4.18
C PRO A 66 10.54 -5.39 -5.52
N THR A 67 11.40 -4.80 -6.37
CA THR A 67 11.60 -5.26 -7.74
C THR A 67 12.25 -6.64 -7.82
N TYR A 68 13.15 -6.95 -6.88
CA TYR A 68 13.91 -8.20 -6.89
C TYR A 68 13.65 -9.07 -5.66
N THR A 69 12.84 -8.59 -4.72
CA THR A 69 12.51 -9.31 -3.50
C THR A 69 11.01 -9.31 -3.30
N VAL A 70 10.49 -10.32 -2.58
CA VAL A 70 9.07 -10.39 -2.26
C VAL A 70 8.69 -9.34 -1.22
N VAL A 71 9.57 -9.08 -0.25
CA VAL A 71 9.32 -8.11 0.80
C VAL A 71 10.55 -7.24 1.06
N ASN A 72 10.32 -5.92 1.20
CA ASN A 72 11.33 -4.98 1.66
C ASN A 72 10.88 -4.38 2.98
N GLU A 73 11.83 -4.26 3.90
CA GLU A 73 11.58 -3.61 5.19
C GLU A 73 12.15 -2.19 5.18
N TYR A 74 11.32 -1.23 5.54
CA TYR A 74 11.73 0.16 5.72
C TYR A 74 11.55 0.56 7.18
N ARG A 75 12.47 1.34 7.68
CA ARG A 75 12.42 1.81 9.07
C ARG A 75 11.93 3.25 9.11
N GLY A 76 10.79 3.47 9.73
CA GLY A 76 10.20 4.77 9.97
C GLY A 76 9.67 4.84 11.39
N GLU A 77 8.63 5.64 11.61
CA GLU A 77 7.96 5.73 12.92
C GLU A 77 7.50 4.36 13.40
N VAL A 78 7.09 3.52 12.46
CA VAL A 78 6.82 2.09 12.66
C VAL A 78 7.52 1.35 11.53
N PRO A 79 7.81 0.06 11.69
CA PRO A 79 8.32 -0.73 10.57
C PRO A 79 7.30 -0.77 9.44
N ILE A 80 7.78 -0.61 8.20
CA ILE A 80 6.96 -0.72 7.01
C ILE A 80 7.47 -1.90 6.21
N PHE A 81 6.57 -2.84 5.89
CA PHE A 81 6.89 -4.01 5.08
C PHE A 81 6.17 -3.88 3.74
N HIS A 82 6.93 -3.80 2.67
CA HIS A 82 6.42 -3.61 1.32
C HIS A 82 6.52 -4.92 0.56
N PHE A 83 5.38 -5.53 0.26
CA PHE A 83 5.27 -6.83 -0.40
C PHE A 83 4.91 -6.67 -1.86
N ASP A 84 5.46 -7.56 -2.70
CA ASP A 84 5.08 -7.71 -4.09
C ASP A 84 4.60 -9.14 -4.32
N PHE A 85 3.29 -9.36 -4.33
CA PHE A 85 2.70 -10.69 -4.50
C PHE A 85 2.84 -11.23 -5.92
N TYR A 86 3.16 -10.38 -6.89
CA TYR A 86 3.37 -10.85 -8.26
C TYR A 86 4.53 -11.84 -8.35
N ARG A 87 5.46 -11.80 -7.40
CA ARG A 87 6.62 -12.68 -7.36
C ARG A 87 6.37 -14.01 -6.66
N LEU A 88 5.16 -14.19 -6.15
CA LEU A 88 4.75 -15.42 -5.49
C LEU A 88 4.01 -16.31 -6.46
N ALA A 89 4.24 -17.63 -6.38
CA ALA A 89 3.52 -18.59 -7.20
C ALA A 89 2.16 -18.91 -6.58
N ASP A 90 2.09 -19.02 -5.24
CA ASP A 90 0.88 -19.41 -4.52
C ASP A 90 0.96 -19.03 -3.04
N GLU A 91 -0.05 -19.45 -2.28
CA GLU A 91 -0.11 -19.19 -0.84
C GLU A 91 0.98 -19.90 -0.05
N ASP A 92 1.47 -21.05 -0.54
CA ASP A 92 2.55 -21.77 0.12
C ASP A 92 3.86 -20.97 0.07
N ASP A 93 4.13 -20.29 -1.04
CA ASP A 93 5.27 -19.39 -1.13
C ASP A 93 5.17 -18.27 -0.11
N LEU A 94 3.97 -17.73 0.08
CA LEU A 94 3.75 -16.66 1.05
C LEU A 94 3.95 -17.18 2.48
N ALA A 95 3.45 -18.38 2.77
CA ALA A 95 3.65 -19.01 4.07
C ALA A 95 5.13 -19.23 4.37
N SER A 96 5.91 -19.59 3.34
CA SER A 96 7.35 -19.87 3.51
C SER A 96 8.16 -18.63 3.90
N ILE A 97 7.69 -17.42 3.61
CA ILE A 97 8.35 -16.18 4.04
C ILE A 97 7.83 -15.69 5.39
N GLY A 98 6.89 -16.40 6.00
CA GLY A 98 6.38 -16.06 7.34
C GLY A 98 5.41 -14.91 7.35
N PHE A 99 4.53 -14.83 6.36
CA PHE A 99 3.59 -13.70 6.24
C PHE A 99 2.74 -13.49 7.48
N ASP A 100 2.32 -14.57 8.14
CA ASP A 100 1.51 -14.48 9.37
C ASP A 100 2.26 -13.76 10.50
N ASP A 101 3.59 -13.90 10.56
CA ASP A 101 4.40 -13.17 11.55
C ASP A 101 4.34 -11.67 11.31
N TYR A 102 4.36 -11.24 10.04
CA TYR A 102 4.24 -9.82 9.72
C TYR A 102 2.90 -9.25 10.16
N LEU A 103 1.83 -10.02 10.01
CA LEU A 103 0.49 -9.60 10.44
C LEU A 103 0.34 -9.47 11.95
N SER A 104 1.28 -10.01 12.72
CA SER A 104 1.26 -9.93 14.18
C SER A 104 2.15 -8.81 14.75
N ARG A 105 2.90 -8.12 13.91
CA ARG A 105 3.81 -7.06 14.34
C ARG A 105 3.11 -5.70 14.36
N HIS A 106 3.60 -4.80 15.22
CA HIS A 106 3.16 -3.41 15.16
C HIS A 106 3.83 -2.76 13.96
N ALA A 107 3.13 -2.71 12.85
CA ALA A 107 3.71 -2.34 11.56
C ALA A 107 2.65 -1.91 10.55
N LEU A 108 3.13 -1.25 9.50
CA LEU A 108 2.35 -0.94 8.31
C LEU A 108 2.79 -1.88 7.19
N LEU A 109 1.85 -2.59 6.59
CA LEU A 109 2.10 -3.49 5.46
C LEU A 109 1.53 -2.85 4.20
N LEU A 110 2.39 -2.65 3.19
CA LEU A 110 1.99 -2.18 1.87
C LEU A 110 2.11 -3.35 0.91
N ILE A 111 1.01 -3.74 0.25
CA ILE A 111 0.98 -4.93 -0.59
C ILE A 111 0.58 -4.55 -2.01
N GLU A 112 1.48 -4.81 -2.98
CA GLU A 112 1.17 -4.71 -4.40
C GLU A 112 0.77 -6.08 -4.91
N TRP A 113 -0.19 -6.10 -5.86
CA TRP A 113 -0.71 -7.32 -6.45
C TRP A 113 -1.44 -8.22 -5.44
N SER A 114 -2.10 -7.60 -4.47
CA SER A 114 -2.86 -8.31 -3.44
C SER A 114 -4.03 -9.13 -4.04
N GLU A 115 -4.53 -8.72 -5.19
CA GLU A 115 -5.62 -9.41 -5.90
C GLU A 115 -5.24 -10.82 -6.36
N LEU A 116 -3.95 -11.14 -6.39
CA LEU A 116 -3.50 -12.49 -6.73
C LEU A 116 -3.73 -13.48 -5.59
N LEU A 117 -3.76 -13.02 -4.35
CA LEU A 117 -3.96 -13.86 -3.17
C LEU A 117 -4.95 -13.19 -2.20
N PRO A 118 -6.21 -13.01 -2.62
CA PRO A 118 -7.17 -12.27 -1.79
C PRO A 118 -7.49 -12.95 -0.46
N SER A 119 -7.34 -14.27 -0.39
CA SER A 119 -7.68 -15.03 0.82
C SER A 119 -6.77 -14.72 2.01
N VAL A 120 -5.56 -14.20 1.78
CA VAL A 120 -4.61 -13.90 2.86
C VAL A 120 -4.73 -12.46 3.36
N ILE A 121 -5.53 -11.63 2.69
CA ILE A 121 -5.67 -10.21 3.06
C ILE A 121 -6.64 -10.09 4.24
N PRO A 122 -6.27 -9.38 5.31
CA PRO A 122 -7.18 -9.17 6.43
C PRO A 122 -8.46 -8.46 6.00
N PRO A 123 -9.61 -8.80 6.61
CA PRO A 123 -10.89 -8.22 6.19
C PRO A 123 -11.02 -6.72 6.45
N ASP A 124 -10.17 -6.16 7.32
CA ASP A 124 -10.17 -4.74 7.66
C ASP A 124 -9.05 -3.95 6.96
N ALA A 125 -8.43 -4.54 5.94
CA ALA A 125 -7.37 -3.87 5.20
C ALA A 125 -7.87 -2.61 4.50
N PHE A 126 -6.98 -1.64 4.35
CA PHE A 126 -7.23 -0.50 3.48
C PHE A 126 -6.92 -0.89 2.03
N TYR A 127 -7.62 -0.27 1.11
CA TYR A 127 -7.40 -0.45 -0.32
C TYR A 127 -7.19 0.91 -0.96
N ILE A 128 -6.16 0.98 -1.79
CA ILE A 128 -5.89 2.15 -2.61
C ILE A 128 -5.97 1.69 -4.07
N ARG A 129 -6.82 2.35 -4.85
CA ARG A 129 -6.89 2.10 -6.29
C ARG A 129 -6.45 3.35 -7.02
N ILE A 130 -5.55 3.18 -7.97
CA ILE A 130 -5.09 4.26 -8.83
C ILE A 130 -5.50 3.92 -10.25
N GLU A 131 -6.26 4.83 -10.87
CA GLU A 131 -6.76 4.67 -12.22
C GLU A 131 -6.22 5.82 -13.08
N ARG A 132 -5.94 5.52 -14.36
CA ARG A 132 -5.62 6.57 -15.32
C ARG A 132 -6.89 7.32 -15.66
N THR A 133 -6.77 8.63 -15.76
CA THR A 133 -7.85 9.48 -16.26
C THR A 133 -7.45 10.01 -17.65
N ASP A 134 -8.15 11.02 -18.13
CA ASP A 134 -7.83 11.63 -19.42
C ASP A 134 -6.42 12.22 -19.40
N GLY A 135 -5.66 12.00 -20.46
CA GLY A 135 -4.29 12.46 -20.59
C GLY A 135 -3.27 11.53 -19.96
N ASP A 136 -1.99 11.84 -20.12
CA ASP A 136 -0.89 10.97 -19.69
C ASP A 136 -0.60 11.05 -18.20
N THR A 137 -0.92 12.17 -17.57
CA THR A 137 -0.53 12.44 -16.17
C THR A 137 -1.68 12.39 -15.19
N GLY A 138 -2.92 12.42 -15.68
CA GLY A 138 -4.09 12.40 -14.81
C GLY A 138 -4.30 11.05 -14.15
N ARG A 139 -4.63 11.09 -12.86
CA ARG A 139 -4.93 9.88 -12.09
C ARG A 139 -6.13 10.15 -11.19
N ARG A 140 -6.90 9.10 -10.94
CA ARG A 140 -7.93 9.10 -9.90
C ARG A 140 -7.48 8.14 -8.82
N VAL A 141 -7.48 8.58 -7.58
CA VAL A 141 -7.05 7.78 -6.43
C VAL A 141 -8.21 7.61 -5.48
N LEU A 142 -8.50 6.36 -5.15
CA LEU A 142 -9.55 5.97 -4.22
C LEU A 142 -8.91 5.30 -3.02
N LEU A 143 -9.37 5.67 -1.82
CA LEU A 143 -8.99 4.99 -0.58
C LEU A 143 -10.26 4.55 0.11
N TRP A 144 -10.34 3.29 0.48
CA TRP A 144 -11.42 2.77 1.31
C TRP A 144 -10.89 1.70 2.24
N ARG A 145 -11.72 1.29 3.18
CA ARG A 145 -11.34 0.25 4.14
C ARG A 145 -12.38 -0.85 4.12
N GLY A 146 -11.93 -2.09 4.30
CA GLY A 146 -12.80 -3.25 4.35
C GLY A 146 -12.94 -3.91 3.00
N GLU A 147 -14.10 -4.50 2.71
CA GLU A 147 -14.29 -5.27 1.50
C GLU A 147 -14.07 -4.45 0.23
N SER A 148 -13.49 -5.09 -0.77
CA SER A 148 -13.32 -4.49 -2.09
C SER A 148 -14.68 -4.18 -2.71
N LEU A 149 -14.78 -3.02 -3.30
CA LEU A 149 -15.97 -2.61 -4.01
C LEU A 149 -16.15 -3.38 -5.32
#